data_53c61317c9aef486cd91e62d48542a9d
#
_entry.id   53c61317c9aef486cd91e62d48542a9d
#
_cell.length_a   1.000
_cell.length_b   1.000
_cell.length_c   1.000
_cell.angle_alpha   90.00
_cell.angle_beta   90.00
_cell.angle_gamma   90.00
#
_symmetry.space_group_name_H-M   'P 1'
#
loop_
_entity.id
_entity.type
_entity.pdbx_description
1 polymer ?
#
loop_
_entity_poly.entity_id
_entity_poly.type
_entity_poly.pdbx_seq_one_letter_code
_entity_poly.pdbx_strand_id
1 'polypeptide(L)'
;MALEAQKIKFLSSYLEQHLYINDMLVKMWTDSFVITGEIDTLRDERLTDYIRENKDFIAVTQVRVCDRNEKDLFRTHFLNVSTSHIEIILPAE
;
A
#
# COMPACT_ATOMS: atom_id res chain seq x y z
N MET A 1 38.10 0.19 -3.61
CA MET A 1 37.72 -1.04 -2.90
C MET A 1 36.69 -0.82 -1.82
N ALA A 2 36.84 0.19 -0.98
CA ALA A 2 35.81 0.51 0.03
C ALA A 2 34.45 0.89 -0.59
N LEU A 3 34.45 1.56 -1.73
CA LEU A 3 33.24 1.96 -2.45
C LEU A 3 32.48 0.76 -3.03
N GLU A 4 33.19 -0.27 -3.48
CA GLU A 4 32.54 -1.48 -4.02
C GLU A 4 31.91 -2.31 -2.92
N ALA A 5 32.57 -2.41 -1.76
CA ALA A 5 32.01 -3.11 -0.61
C ALA A 5 30.74 -2.43 -0.09
N GLN A 6 30.69 -1.10 -0.09
CA GLN A 6 29.50 -0.34 0.28
C GLN A 6 28.36 -0.52 -0.73
N LYS A 7 28.69 -0.53 -2.03
CA LYS A 7 27.69 -0.81 -3.08
C LYS A 7 27.05 -2.20 -2.91
N ILE A 8 27.86 -3.20 -2.64
CA ILE A 8 27.38 -4.58 -2.44
C ILE A 8 26.46 -4.66 -1.23
N LYS A 9 26.84 -4.01 -0.12
CA LYS A 9 25.99 -3.96 1.08
C LYS A 9 24.64 -3.27 0.82
N PHE A 10 24.68 -2.14 0.10
CA PHE A 10 23.47 -1.39 -0.24
C PHE A 10 22.53 -2.24 -1.11
N LEU A 11 23.04 -2.89 -2.13
CA LEU A 11 22.26 -3.75 -3.01
C LEU A 11 21.70 -4.96 -2.27
N SER A 12 22.48 -5.55 -1.38
CA SER A 12 22.04 -6.69 -0.56
C SER A 12 20.88 -6.29 0.35
N SER A 13 20.97 -5.14 1.03
CA SER A 13 19.87 -4.61 1.85
C SER A 13 18.62 -4.34 1.03
N TYR A 14 18.77 -3.75 -0.15
CA TYR A 14 17.66 -3.47 -1.05
C TYR A 14 16.97 -4.77 -1.50
N LEU A 15 17.75 -5.77 -1.89
CA LEU A 15 17.22 -7.06 -2.30
C LEU A 15 16.52 -7.79 -1.16
N GLU A 16 17.07 -7.72 0.05
CA GLU A 16 16.44 -8.31 1.24
C GLU A 16 15.08 -7.67 1.52
N GLN A 17 14.98 -6.35 1.44
CA GLN A 17 13.71 -5.64 1.62
C GLN A 17 12.69 -6.06 0.56
N HIS A 18 13.10 -6.19 -0.69
CA HIS A 18 12.23 -6.61 -1.78
C HIS A 18 11.74 -8.06 -1.63
N LEU A 19 12.52 -8.92 -0.99
CA LEU A 19 12.12 -10.29 -0.72
C LEU A 19 11.01 -10.39 0.34
N TYR A 20 10.92 -9.41 1.24
CA TYR A 20 9.99 -9.42 2.37
C TYR A 20 8.79 -8.50 2.18
N ILE A 21 8.85 -7.59 1.22
CA ILE A 21 7.75 -6.66 0.92
C ILE A 21 6.97 -7.18 -0.28
N ASN A 22 5.66 -7.18 -0.16
CA ASN A 22 4.76 -7.57 -1.22
C ASN A 22 3.78 -6.44 -1.49
N ASP A 23 3.68 -6.02 -2.75
CA ASP A 23 2.67 -5.05 -3.17
C ASP A 23 1.33 -5.76 -3.31
N MET A 24 0.37 -5.34 -2.53
CA MET A 24 -0.97 -5.90 -2.57
C MET A 24 -1.94 -4.88 -3.15
N LEU A 25 -2.62 -5.24 -4.24
CA LEU A 25 -3.70 -4.42 -4.78
C LEU A 25 -4.92 -4.57 -3.88
N VAL A 26 -5.46 -3.45 -3.42
CA VAL A 26 -6.62 -3.42 -2.54
C VAL A 26 -7.68 -2.49 -3.09
N LYS A 27 -8.92 -2.78 -2.73
CA LYS A 27 -10.06 -1.89 -2.96
C LYS A 27 -10.69 -1.59 -1.62
N MET A 28 -10.96 -0.32 -1.36
CA MET A 28 -11.54 0.13 -0.09
C MET A 28 -12.68 1.10 -0.33
N TRP A 29 -13.69 0.98 0.52
CA TRP A 29 -14.83 1.88 0.56
C TRP A 29 -14.75 2.72 1.82
N THR A 30 -14.77 4.02 1.63
CA THR A 30 -14.87 4.99 2.73
C THR A 30 -16.26 5.60 2.73
N ASP A 31 -16.49 6.56 3.62
CA ASP A 31 -17.78 7.26 3.68
C ASP A 31 -18.14 7.93 2.35
N SER A 32 -17.13 8.40 1.61
CA SER A 32 -17.35 9.24 0.41
C SER A 32 -16.73 8.68 -0.86
N PHE A 33 -15.78 7.77 -0.75
CA PHE A 33 -14.97 7.36 -1.89
C PHE A 33 -14.83 5.85 -2.00
N VAL A 34 -14.55 5.41 -3.23
CA VAL A 34 -14.05 4.07 -3.52
C VAL A 34 -12.61 4.22 -4.00
N ILE A 35 -11.68 3.61 -3.31
CA ILE A 35 -10.24 3.78 -3.54
C ILE A 35 -9.63 2.45 -3.92
N THR A 36 -8.93 2.41 -5.04
CA THR A 36 -8.18 1.24 -5.49
C THR A 36 -6.72 1.62 -5.60
N GLY A 37 -5.83 0.80 -5.07
CA GLY A 37 -4.40 1.06 -5.12
C GLY A 37 -3.59 -0.04 -4.47
N GLU A 38 -2.31 0.18 -4.38
CA GLU A 38 -1.36 -0.80 -3.84
C GLU A 38 -0.90 -0.39 -2.46
N ILE A 39 -0.81 -1.37 -1.57
CA ILE A 39 -0.20 -1.22 -0.24
C ILE A 39 0.99 -2.16 -0.14
N ASP A 40 2.00 -1.74 0.63
CA ASP A 40 3.18 -2.55 0.90
C ASP A 40 2.94 -3.39 2.16
N THR A 41 2.76 -4.68 1.98
CA THR A 41 2.64 -5.62 3.10
C THR A 41 3.91 -6.46 3.20
N LEU A 42 4.13 -7.05 4.35
CA LEU A 42 5.14 -8.09 4.48
C LEU A 42 4.66 -9.34 3.73
N ARG A 43 5.62 -10.10 3.21
CA ARG A 43 5.31 -11.38 2.58
C ARG A 43 4.59 -12.26 3.61
N ASP A 44 3.51 -12.89 3.22
CA ASP A 44 2.64 -13.72 4.07
C ASP A 44 1.86 -12.93 5.13
N GLU A 45 1.97 -11.61 5.18
CA GLU A 45 1.14 -10.78 6.05
C GLU A 45 -0.30 -10.74 5.53
N ARG A 46 -1.26 -10.97 6.43
CA ARG A 46 -2.67 -10.87 6.07
C ARG A 46 -3.11 -9.40 6.11
N LEU A 47 -4.05 -9.05 5.24
CA LEU A 47 -4.59 -7.70 5.17
C LEU A 47 -5.13 -7.22 6.52
N THR A 48 -5.81 -8.08 7.26
CA THR A 48 -6.34 -7.76 8.59
C THR A 48 -5.23 -7.36 9.57
N ASP A 49 -4.11 -8.06 9.55
CA ASP A 49 -2.96 -7.77 10.40
C ASP A 49 -2.30 -6.44 10.00
N TYR A 50 -2.18 -6.20 8.71
CA TYR A 50 -1.67 -4.93 8.20
C TYR A 50 -2.50 -3.74 8.67
N ILE A 51 -3.82 -3.82 8.55
CA ILE A 51 -4.72 -2.75 8.99
C ILE A 51 -4.64 -2.54 10.50
N ARG A 52 -4.54 -3.61 11.26
CA ARG A 52 -4.42 -3.54 12.73
C ARG A 52 -3.16 -2.81 13.16
N GLU A 53 -2.05 -2.99 12.45
CA GLU A 53 -0.77 -2.35 12.76
C GLU A 53 -0.72 -0.88 12.33
N ASN A 54 -1.50 -0.49 11.33
CA ASN A 54 -1.53 0.88 10.78
C ASN A 54 -2.79 1.59 11.28
N LYS A 55 -2.72 2.13 12.51
CA LYS A 55 -3.91 2.60 13.23
C LYS A 55 -4.53 3.89 12.70
N ASP A 56 -3.72 4.82 12.19
CA ASP A 56 -4.21 6.16 11.82
C ASP A 56 -4.38 6.32 10.32
N PHE A 57 -3.34 6.03 9.58
CA PHE A 57 -3.33 6.16 8.12
C PHE A 57 -2.64 4.98 7.48
N ILE A 58 -3.09 4.61 6.30
CA ILE A 58 -2.37 3.69 5.43
C ILE A 58 -1.91 4.41 4.18
N ALA A 59 -0.65 4.16 3.79
CA ALA A 59 -0.06 4.70 2.57
C ALA A 59 -0.47 3.84 1.40
N VAL A 60 -1.00 4.46 0.36
CA VAL A 60 -1.45 3.77 -0.85
C VAL A 60 -0.74 4.38 -2.05
N THR A 61 -0.27 3.54 -2.94
CA THR A 61 0.41 3.95 -4.18
C THR A 61 -0.39 3.51 -5.40
N GLN A 62 -0.12 4.15 -6.54
CA GLN A 62 -0.81 3.87 -7.80
C GLN A 62 -2.32 3.89 -7.61
N VAL A 63 -2.84 5.04 -7.19
CA VAL A 63 -4.17 5.16 -6.62
C VAL A 63 -5.16 5.68 -7.64
N ARG A 64 -6.32 5.04 -7.68
CA ARG A 64 -7.51 5.51 -8.38
C ARG A 64 -8.57 5.82 -7.34
N VAL A 65 -9.08 7.06 -7.35
CA VAL A 65 -10.14 7.48 -6.43
C VAL A 65 -11.42 7.72 -7.23
N CYS A 66 -12.49 7.09 -6.81
CA CYS A 66 -13.81 7.19 -7.41
C CYS A 66 -14.82 7.71 -6.39
N ASP A 67 -15.94 8.22 -6.87
CA ASP A 67 -17.08 8.49 -6.00
C ASP A 67 -17.81 7.16 -5.64
N ARG A 68 -18.87 7.24 -4.85
CA ARG A 68 -19.60 6.04 -4.39
C ARG A 68 -20.35 5.33 -5.53
N ASN A 69 -20.53 5.97 -6.65
CA ASN A 69 -21.07 5.37 -7.87
C ASN A 69 -19.99 4.82 -8.81
N GLU A 70 -18.75 4.76 -8.30
CA GLU A 70 -17.57 4.28 -9.03
C GLU A 70 -17.18 5.14 -10.25
N LYS A 71 -17.60 6.40 -10.26
CA LYS A 71 -17.16 7.35 -11.27
C LYS A 71 -15.79 7.91 -10.89
N ASP A 72 -14.86 7.89 -11.85
CA ASP A 72 -13.49 8.37 -11.64
C ASP A 72 -13.47 9.84 -11.23
N LEU A 73 -12.78 10.14 -10.14
CA LEU A 73 -12.53 11.51 -9.68
C LEU A 73 -11.10 11.93 -10.02
N PHE A 74 -10.12 11.14 -9.61
CA PHE A 74 -8.71 11.43 -9.93
C PHE A 74 -7.85 10.19 -9.71
N ARG A 75 -6.61 10.27 -10.23
CA ARG A 75 -5.56 9.29 -10.00
C ARG A 75 -4.33 10.00 -9.45
N THR A 76 -3.60 9.32 -8.59
CA THR A 76 -2.36 9.86 -8.02
C THR A 76 -1.37 8.72 -7.74
N HIS A 77 -0.09 9.06 -7.69
CA HIS A 77 0.95 8.06 -7.37
C HIS A 77 0.97 7.67 -5.91
N PHE A 78 0.49 8.56 -5.02
CA PHE A 78 0.56 8.33 -3.58
C PHE A 78 -0.51 9.15 -2.85
N LEU A 79 -1.12 8.53 -1.85
CA LEU A 79 -1.92 9.23 -0.85
C LEU A 79 -1.99 8.42 0.44
N ASN A 80 -2.41 9.07 1.50
CA ASN A 80 -2.71 8.43 2.78
C ASN A 80 -4.23 8.36 2.97
N VAL A 81 -4.72 7.20 3.38
CA VAL A 81 -6.14 7.00 3.69
C VAL A 81 -6.28 6.87 5.19
N SER A 82 -7.19 7.64 5.79
CA SER A 82 -7.51 7.54 7.21
C SER A 82 -8.22 6.21 7.48
N THR A 83 -7.66 5.40 8.36
CA THR A 83 -8.20 4.08 8.68
C THR A 83 -9.57 4.17 9.35
N SER A 84 -9.84 5.26 10.07
CA SER A 84 -11.13 5.47 10.72
C SER A 84 -12.28 5.68 9.74
N HIS A 85 -12.01 6.01 8.49
CA HIS A 85 -13.03 6.21 7.46
C HIS A 85 -13.18 5.02 6.50
N ILE A 86 -12.41 3.97 6.68
CA ILE A 86 -12.53 2.77 5.86
C ILE A 86 -13.64 1.89 6.44
N GLU A 87 -14.69 1.69 5.66
CA GLU A 87 -15.78 0.79 6.03
C GLU A 87 -15.49 -0.65 5.60
N ILE A 88 -14.97 -0.82 4.39
CA ILE A 88 -14.68 -2.12 3.80
C ILE A 88 -13.34 -2.03 3.09
N ILE A 89 -12.50 -3.03 3.26
CA ILE A 89 -11.27 -3.19 2.50
C ILE A 89 -11.09 -4.66 2.13
N LEU A 90 -10.69 -4.91 0.89
CA LEU A 90 -10.45 -6.27 0.42
C LEU A 90 -9.30 -6.30 -0.59
N PRO A 91 -8.63 -7.46 -0.73
CA PRO A 91 -7.69 -7.66 -1.83
C PRO A 91 -8.45 -7.62 -3.15
N ALA A 92 -7.93 -6.87 -4.12
CA ALA A 92 -8.61 -6.61 -5.40
C ALA A 92 -8.04 -7.44 -6.57
N GLU A 93 -7.25 -8.44 -6.26
CA GLU A 93 -6.67 -9.33 -7.28
C GLU A 93 -7.64 -10.38 -7.79
#